data_d301c455f89e7cf472ec8abbc11ff686
#
_entry.id   d301c455f89e7cf472ec8abbc11ff686
#
_cell.length_a   1.000
_cell.length_b   1.000
_cell.length_c   1.000
_cell.angle_alpha   90.00
_cell.angle_beta   90.00
_cell.angle_gamma   90.00
#
_symmetry.space_group_name_H-M   'P 1'
#
loop_
_entity.id
_entity.type
_entity.pdbx_description
1 polymer ?
#
loop_
_entity_poly.entity_id
_entity_poly.type
_entity_poly.pdbx_seq_one_letter_code
_entity_poly.pdbx_strand_id
1 'polypeptide(L)'
;MKRKIRGLFFSIGIAGSLILGGCGKEEKEPVTITMIHAWGGTGEDHVAMRDIYDGFQKENPDIEVQLISMPGRKEMLRKVEDMIMVGDMPDVITFSGMGQNTTYDFIVENDMALDIMPYVKKDEEFASNISQTNLNYWTTEEGELFTVSDVLSLSGGYWYNEDILHAAGVKEIPRTWDAFRGMCYKIWKWSERENNEIASLQTSPEGYLYFMDHMLLEEGTEKDRNDIGTISEVLKRLQEIYVYSTSENAEYSYLDETRLFNEGKLAIYVNGVWEIGRAHV
;
A
#
# COMPACT_ATOMS: atom_id res chain seq x y z
N MET A 1 21.29 55.76 37.51
CA MET A 1 21.92 55.28 38.78
C MET A 1 22.84 54.11 38.42
N LYS A 2 24.14 54.35 38.43
CA LYS A 2 25.21 53.40 38.05
C LYS A 2 25.51 52.53 39.28
N ARG A 3 25.51 51.27 39.19
CA ARG A 3 26.14 50.35 40.16
C ARG A 3 27.20 49.50 39.46
N LYS A 4 28.44 49.83 39.80
CA LYS A 4 29.65 49.05 39.55
C LYS A 4 29.65 47.86 40.51
N ILE A 5 29.96 46.66 40.02
CA ILE A 5 30.42 45.57 40.86
C ILE A 5 31.79 45.15 40.39
N ARG A 6 32.66 45.07 41.36
CA ARG A 6 34.11 44.85 41.29
C ARG A 6 34.47 43.43 40.94
N GLY A 7 35.59 43.31 40.22
CA GLY A 7 36.24 42.06 39.95
C GLY A 7 36.85 41.44 41.21
N LEU A 8 37.00 40.12 41.10
CA LEU A 8 37.92 39.35 41.96
C LEU A 8 38.76 38.48 41.04
N PHE A 9 40.02 38.82 40.93
CA PHE A 9 41.07 37.99 40.33
C PHE A 9 41.40 36.88 41.32
N PHE A 10 41.38 35.61 40.85
CA PHE A 10 42.10 34.54 41.50
C PHE A 10 43.05 33.93 40.49
N SER A 11 44.33 34.09 40.78
CA SER A 11 45.46 33.50 40.09
C SER A 11 45.79 32.15 40.72
N ILE A 12 46.43 31.30 39.90
CA ILE A 12 47.43 30.28 40.30
C ILE A 12 46.93 28.83 40.19
N GLY A 13 47.65 28.12 39.35
CA GLY A 13 47.80 26.71 39.42
C GLY A 13 48.21 26.09 38.10
N ILE A 14 49.46 26.31 37.64
CA ILE A 14 50.08 25.49 36.60
C ILE A 14 50.37 24.13 37.21
N ALA A 15 49.58 23.08 36.86
CA ALA A 15 49.96 21.72 37.05
C ALA A 15 49.99 21.05 35.67
N GLY A 16 51.18 20.68 35.22
CA GLY A 16 51.39 19.96 33.98
C GLY A 16 50.69 18.59 34.04
N SER A 17 49.76 18.38 33.16
CA SER A 17 49.14 17.10 32.90
C SER A 17 49.60 16.64 31.53
N LEU A 18 50.31 15.54 31.54
CA LEU A 18 50.69 14.73 30.37
C LEU A 18 49.49 14.49 29.49
N ILE A 19 49.54 15.05 28.27
CA ILE A 19 48.62 14.74 27.19
C ILE A 19 48.98 13.30 26.73
N LEU A 20 48.33 12.29 27.30
CA LEU A 20 48.19 11.01 26.65
C LEU A 20 47.25 11.24 25.45
N GLY A 21 47.85 11.28 24.27
CA GLY A 21 47.12 11.28 23.02
C GLY A 21 46.35 9.98 22.86
N GLY A 22 45.15 9.94 23.38
CA GLY A 22 44.17 8.97 23.01
C GLY A 22 43.64 9.39 21.64
N CYS A 23 43.95 8.65 20.58
CA CYS A 23 43.13 8.65 19.34
C CYS A 23 41.76 8.11 19.73
N GLY A 24 40.91 8.94 20.29
CA GLY A 24 39.50 8.73 20.30
C GLY A 24 39.04 8.85 18.84
N LYS A 25 38.64 7.76 18.22
CA LYS A 25 37.73 7.88 17.09
C LYS A 25 36.55 8.72 17.59
N GLU A 26 36.34 9.90 17.00
CA GLU A 26 35.05 10.54 17.13
C GLU A 26 34.01 9.52 16.63
N GLU A 27 33.31 8.90 17.55
CA GLU A 27 32.07 8.18 17.21
C GLU A 27 31.14 9.25 16.67
N LYS A 28 30.96 9.27 15.35
CA LYS A 28 29.96 10.10 14.73
C LYS A 28 28.62 9.61 15.28
N GLU A 29 27.83 10.53 15.83
CA GLU A 29 26.44 10.20 16.17
C GLU A 29 25.73 9.70 14.91
N PRO A 30 24.91 8.64 15.00
CA PRO A 30 24.18 8.13 13.87
C PRO A 30 23.26 9.21 13.29
N VAL A 31 23.10 9.21 11.98
CA VAL A 31 22.11 10.05 11.31
C VAL A 31 20.73 9.48 11.60
N THR A 32 19.85 10.25 12.21
CA THR A 32 18.48 9.83 12.45
C THR A 32 17.60 10.23 11.28
N ILE A 33 16.84 9.29 10.74
CA ILE A 33 15.80 9.50 9.74
C ILE A 33 14.45 9.00 10.26
N THR A 34 13.42 9.76 10.01
CA THR A 34 12.04 9.39 10.35
C THR A 34 11.33 8.78 9.13
N MET A 35 10.68 7.65 9.31
CA MET A 35 9.98 6.95 8.24
C MET A 35 8.57 6.58 8.66
N ILE A 36 7.58 6.99 7.88
CA ILE A 36 6.19 6.59 8.09
C ILE A 36 5.77 5.51 7.10
N HIS A 37 5.02 4.51 7.58
CA HIS A 37 4.52 3.41 6.78
C HIS A 37 3.18 2.87 7.30
N ALA A 38 2.44 2.13 6.45
CA ALA A 38 1.14 1.53 6.79
C ALA A 38 1.21 0.04 7.19
N TRP A 39 2.42 -0.49 7.44
CA TRP A 39 2.66 -1.91 7.80
C TRP A 39 2.68 -2.14 9.31
N GLY A 40 1.86 -1.39 10.07
CA GLY A 40 1.78 -1.50 11.54
C GLY A 40 0.83 -2.59 12.06
N GLY A 41 0.10 -3.28 11.19
CA GLY A 41 -0.80 -4.36 11.54
C GLY A 41 -0.09 -5.65 11.95
N THR A 42 -0.88 -6.71 12.20
CA THR A 42 -0.39 -8.03 12.64
C THR A 42 -0.35 -9.09 11.53
N GLY A 43 -0.75 -8.73 10.30
CA GLY A 43 -0.67 -9.63 9.15
C GLY A 43 0.77 -10.03 8.82
N GLU A 44 0.96 -11.20 8.20
CA GLU A 44 2.29 -11.73 7.86
C GLU A 44 3.04 -10.80 6.90
N ASP A 45 2.33 -10.18 5.96
CA ASP A 45 2.83 -9.15 5.06
C ASP A 45 3.36 -7.92 5.81
N HIS A 46 2.62 -7.46 6.83
CA HIS A 46 3.05 -6.37 7.69
C HIS A 46 4.31 -6.71 8.50
N VAL A 47 4.39 -7.96 9.00
CA VAL A 47 5.57 -8.44 9.72
C VAL A 47 6.77 -8.49 8.79
N ALA A 48 6.61 -9.09 7.60
CA ALA A 48 7.68 -9.21 6.61
C ALA A 48 8.25 -7.83 6.20
N MET A 49 7.40 -6.83 6.00
CA MET A 49 7.86 -5.49 5.67
C MET A 49 8.66 -4.84 6.81
N ARG A 50 8.23 -5.01 8.07
CA ARG A 50 8.99 -4.52 9.22
C ARG A 50 10.33 -5.24 9.39
N ASP A 51 10.38 -6.54 9.11
CA ASP A 51 11.64 -7.30 9.14
C ASP A 51 12.66 -6.78 8.12
N ILE A 52 12.19 -6.29 6.94
CA ILE A 52 13.05 -5.62 5.94
C ILE A 52 13.63 -4.32 6.52
N TYR A 53 12.81 -3.48 7.17
CA TYR A 53 13.28 -2.23 7.79
C TYR A 53 14.27 -2.51 8.94
N ASP A 54 14.00 -3.52 9.76
CA ASP A 54 14.90 -3.96 10.81
C ASP A 54 16.22 -4.53 10.25
N GLY A 55 16.16 -5.19 9.09
CA GLY A 55 17.32 -5.65 8.34
C GLY A 55 18.22 -4.47 7.91
N PHE A 56 17.61 -3.45 7.30
CA PHE A 56 18.32 -2.24 6.90
C PHE A 56 19.03 -1.58 8.10
N GLN A 57 18.34 -1.45 9.24
CA GLN A 57 18.90 -0.86 10.44
C GLN A 57 20.12 -1.63 10.97
N LYS A 58 20.09 -2.97 10.88
CA LYS A 58 21.21 -3.84 11.33
C LYS A 58 22.41 -3.71 10.40
N GLU A 59 22.18 -3.57 9.11
CA GLU A 59 23.24 -3.44 8.10
C GLU A 59 23.84 -2.03 8.05
N ASN A 60 23.09 -1.01 8.51
CA ASN A 60 23.48 0.39 8.50
C ASN A 60 23.46 1.00 9.92
N PRO A 61 24.37 0.61 10.80
CA PRO A 61 24.36 1.04 12.20
C PRO A 61 24.63 2.55 12.39
N ASP A 62 25.17 3.22 11.38
CA ASP A 62 25.40 4.67 11.38
C ASP A 62 24.14 5.47 11.02
N ILE A 63 23.02 4.79 10.70
CA ILE A 63 21.73 5.40 10.39
C ILE A 63 20.70 4.86 11.38
N GLU A 64 20.08 5.73 12.16
CA GLU A 64 18.96 5.38 13.03
C GLU A 64 17.66 5.63 12.30
N VAL A 65 16.85 4.59 12.07
CA VAL A 65 15.53 4.72 11.44
C VAL A 65 14.43 4.72 12.51
N GLN A 66 13.78 5.86 12.69
CA GLN A 66 12.62 6.00 13.57
C GLN A 66 11.33 5.72 12.80
N LEU A 67 10.72 4.57 13.06
CA LEU A 67 9.52 4.12 12.37
C LEU A 67 8.25 4.70 13.01
N ILE A 68 7.42 5.35 12.19
CA ILE A 68 6.05 5.74 12.52
C ILE A 68 5.13 4.70 11.87
N SER A 69 4.78 3.67 12.65
CA SER A 69 4.01 2.52 12.16
C SER A 69 2.50 2.77 12.29
N MET A 70 1.81 2.85 11.17
CA MET A 70 0.36 3.03 11.12
C MET A 70 -0.33 1.69 10.81
N PRO A 71 -1.53 1.43 11.37
CA PRO A 71 -2.21 0.14 11.20
C PRO A 71 -2.76 -0.09 9.80
N GLY A 72 -2.90 0.98 9.01
CA GLY A 72 -3.44 0.91 7.66
C GLY A 72 -3.14 2.17 6.84
N ARG A 73 -3.46 2.09 5.56
CA ARG A 73 -3.17 3.14 4.56
C ARG A 73 -3.94 4.44 4.84
N LYS A 74 -5.21 4.33 5.21
CA LYS A 74 -6.06 5.48 5.50
C LYS A 74 -5.56 6.29 6.70
N GLU A 75 -5.18 5.58 7.76
CA GLU A 75 -4.62 6.17 8.97
C GLU A 75 -3.27 6.81 8.69
N MET A 76 -2.45 6.17 7.86
CA MET A 76 -1.16 6.71 7.44
C MET A 76 -1.32 8.01 6.65
N LEU A 77 -2.16 8.03 5.61
CA LEU A 77 -2.39 9.25 4.81
C LEU A 77 -2.85 10.41 5.69
N ARG A 78 -3.83 10.17 6.57
CA ARG A 78 -4.30 11.21 7.51
C ARG A 78 -3.16 11.72 8.40
N LYS A 79 -2.32 10.81 8.90
CA LYS A 79 -1.16 11.20 9.72
C LYS A 79 -0.15 12.03 8.93
N VAL A 80 0.13 11.67 7.67
CA VAL A 80 1.00 12.45 6.77
C VAL A 80 0.42 13.85 6.55
N GLU A 81 -0.88 13.97 6.26
CA GLU A 81 -1.56 15.25 6.09
C GLU A 81 -1.46 16.13 7.35
N ASP A 82 -1.67 15.54 8.54
CA ASP A 82 -1.50 16.24 9.81
C ASP A 82 -0.05 16.75 9.99
N MET A 83 0.94 15.93 9.65
CA MET A 83 2.36 16.28 9.75
C MET A 83 2.74 17.39 8.76
N ILE A 84 2.22 17.36 7.54
CA ILE A 84 2.38 18.44 6.55
C ILE A 84 1.82 19.75 7.10
N MET A 85 0.62 19.73 7.68
CA MET A 85 -0.03 20.95 8.20
C MET A 85 0.75 21.63 9.33
N VAL A 86 1.47 20.87 10.13
CA VAL A 86 2.28 21.42 11.23
C VAL A 86 3.74 21.66 10.84
N GLY A 87 4.13 21.32 9.59
CA GLY A 87 5.49 21.50 9.10
C GLY A 87 6.51 20.52 9.70
N ASP A 88 6.06 19.34 10.13
CA ASP A 88 6.87 18.28 10.74
C ASP A 88 6.76 16.99 9.90
N MET A 89 7.16 17.09 8.62
CA MET A 89 7.13 15.95 7.70
C MET A 89 8.21 14.92 8.07
N PRO A 90 7.92 13.62 7.92
CA PRO A 90 8.93 12.58 8.01
C PRO A 90 9.90 12.66 6.82
N ASP A 91 11.11 12.16 7.01
CA ASP A 91 12.13 12.14 5.95
C ASP A 91 11.79 11.15 4.83
N VAL A 92 11.09 10.07 5.17
CA VAL A 92 10.64 9.03 4.23
C VAL A 92 9.17 8.71 4.44
N ILE A 93 8.41 8.71 3.34
CA ILE A 93 7.02 8.29 3.32
C ILE A 93 6.93 7.06 2.39
N THR A 94 6.51 5.91 2.92
CA THR A 94 6.18 4.78 2.07
C THR A 94 4.67 4.74 1.85
N PHE A 95 4.24 4.85 0.60
CA PHE A 95 2.81 4.78 0.29
C PHE A 95 2.26 3.34 0.35
N SER A 96 3.06 2.37 0.78
CA SER A 96 2.64 1.00 1.13
C SER A 96 1.81 0.32 0.04
N GLY A 97 2.32 0.33 -1.18
CA GLY A 97 1.66 -0.24 -2.35
C GLY A 97 0.45 0.56 -2.88
N MET A 98 0.20 1.75 -2.36
CA MET A 98 -0.72 2.70 -2.99
C MET A 98 -0.09 3.28 -4.25
N GLY A 99 -0.90 3.51 -5.28
CA GLY A 99 -0.49 4.28 -6.45
C GLY A 99 -0.48 5.79 -6.16
N GLN A 100 -0.41 6.57 -7.22
CA GLN A 100 -0.58 8.02 -7.16
C GLN A 100 -1.91 8.36 -6.45
N ASN A 101 -1.84 9.35 -5.57
CA ASN A 101 -2.96 9.78 -4.75
C ASN A 101 -2.82 11.26 -4.42
N THR A 102 -3.89 11.87 -3.93
CA THR A 102 -3.95 13.32 -3.67
C THR A 102 -2.88 13.81 -2.68
N THR A 103 -2.46 13.01 -1.73
CA THR A 103 -1.38 13.37 -0.79
C THR A 103 -0.02 13.36 -1.49
N TYR A 104 0.25 12.37 -2.35
CA TYR A 104 1.43 12.33 -3.19
C TYR A 104 1.48 13.53 -4.13
N ASP A 105 0.40 13.79 -4.85
CA ASP A 105 0.31 14.92 -5.78
C ASP A 105 0.58 16.25 -5.07
N PHE A 106 -0.03 16.45 -3.89
CA PHE A 106 0.21 17.64 -3.08
C PHE A 106 1.68 17.81 -2.69
N ILE A 107 2.36 16.74 -2.27
CA ILE A 107 3.77 16.77 -1.87
C ILE A 107 4.66 17.14 -3.07
N VAL A 108 4.40 16.56 -4.23
CA VAL A 108 5.18 16.83 -5.46
C VAL A 108 4.92 18.24 -5.98
N GLU A 109 3.67 18.66 -6.10
CA GLU A 109 3.28 19.98 -6.61
C GLU A 109 3.77 21.15 -5.74
N ASN A 110 4.07 20.89 -4.48
CA ASN A 110 4.59 21.90 -3.54
C ASN A 110 6.10 21.79 -3.28
N ASP A 111 6.86 21.11 -4.15
CA ASP A 111 8.32 20.97 -4.07
C ASP A 111 8.78 20.36 -2.72
N MET A 112 7.99 19.46 -2.13
CA MET A 112 8.30 18.84 -0.84
C MET A 112 9.01 17.50 -0.96
N ALA A 113 9.14 16.96 -2.16
CA ALA A 113 9.79 15.68 -2.45
C ALA A 113 11.13 15.88 -3.14
N LEU A 114 12.07 14.99 -2.85
CA LEU A 114 13.37 14.95 -3.53
C LEU A 114 13.23 14.18 -4.85
N ASP A 115 13.70 14.77 -5.96
CA ASP A 115 13.91 14.02 -7.20
C ASP A 115 15.04 13.01 -7.01
N ILE A 116 14.68 11.72 -7.04
CA ILE A 116 15.63 10.60 -6.89
C ILE A 116 16.20 10.10 -8.22
N MET A 117 15.71 10.57 -9.36
CA MET A 117 16.19 10.15 -10.68
C MET A 117 17.72 10.36 -10.86
N PRO A 118 18.34 11.45 -10.40
CA PRO A 118 19.78 11.61 -10.47
C PRO A 118 20.57 10.53 -9.72
N TYR A 119 20.01 10.01 -8.62
CA TYR A 119 20.63 8.93 -7.84
C TYR A 119 20.47 7.59 -8.55
N VAL A 120 19.31 7.30 -9.12
CA VAL A 120 19.05 6.10 -9.94
C VAL A 120 20.02 6.06 -11.12
N LYS A 121 20.22 7.17 -11.84
CA LYS A 121 21.15 7.24 -12.98
C LYS A 121 22.62 7.06 -12.61
N LYS A 122 22.98 7.35 -11.35
CA LYS A 122 24.37 7.30 -10.86
C LYS A 122 24.73 5.93 -10.27
N ASP A 123 23.77 5.19 -9.78
CA ASP A 123 23.94 3.94 -9.07
C ASP A 123 23.29 2.79 -9.86
N GLU A 124 24.14 2.01 -10.56
CA GLU A 124 23.67 0.89 -11.41
C GLU A 124 23.04 -0.23 -10.57
N GLU A 125 23.51 -0.47 -9.35
CA GLU A 125 22.97 -1.49 -8.47
C GLU A 125 21.55 -1.06 -8.01
N PHE A 126 21.39 0.16 -7.55
CA PHE A 126 20.09 0.71 -7.20
C PHE A 126 19.13 0.68 -8.39
N ALA A 127 19.57 1.14 -9.57
CA ALA A 127 18.76 1.13 -10.80
C ALA A 127 18.29 -0.28 -11.17
N SER A 128 19.16 -1.29 -11.02
CA SER A 128 18.85 -2.68 -11.37
C SER A 128 17.77 -3.31 -10.49
N ASN A 129 17.57 -2.77 -9.28
CA ASN A 129 16.55 -3.22 -8.34
C ASN A 129 15.17 -2.58 -8.58
N ILE A 130 15.09 -1.56 -9.46
CA ILE A 130 13.82 -0.92 -9.82
C ILE A 130 13.31 -1.50 -11.13
N SER A 131 12.12 -2.11 -11.12
CA SER A 131 11.54 -2.65 -12.33
C SER A 131 11.19 -1.54 -13.34
N GLN A 132 11.24 -1.86 -14.64
CA GLN A 132 10.85 -0.90 -15.69
C GLN A 132 9.38 -0.45 -15.53
N THR A 133 8.49 -1.33 -15.05
CA THR A 133 7.09 -0.98 -14.76
C THR A 133 7.01 0.10 -13.67
N ASN A 134 7.83 -0.02 -12.62
CA ASN A 134 7.92 0.95 -11.54
C ASN A 134 8.40 2.31 -12.06
N LEU A 135 9.49 2.32 -12.84
CA LEU A 135 10.01 3.54 -13.46
C LEU A 135 8.99 4.19 -14.40
N ASN A 136 8.34 3.41 -15.27
CA ASN A 136 7.35 3.95 -16.21
C ASN A 136 6.13 4.57 -15.50
N TYR A 137 5.75 4.02 -14.36
CA TYR A 137 4.60 4.49 -13.61
C TYR A 137 4.88 5.79 -12.84
N TRP A 138 6.08 5.91 -12.25
CA TRP A 138 6.39 7.01 -11.34
C TRP A 138 7.21 8.15 -11.96
N THR A 139 7.83 7.93 -13.13
CA THR A 139 8.58 9.00 -13.79
C THR A 139 7.60 10.01 -14.40
N THR A 140 7.79 11.28 -14.07
CA THR A 140 6.99 12.39 -14.59
C THR A 140 7.28 12.62 -16.09
N GLU A 141 6.47 13.44 -16.76
CA GLU A 141 6.70 13.85 -18.15
C GLU A 141 8.02 14.61 -18.30
N GLU A 142 8.45 15.31 -17.27
CA GLU A 142 9.72 16.04 -17.20
C GLU A 142 10.93 15.12 -16.95
N GLY A 143 10.70 13.86 -16.62
CA GLY A 143 11.73 12.85 -16.38
C GLY A 143 12.24 12.82 -14.95
N GLU A 144 11.51 13.37 -14.01
CA GLU A 144 11.77 13.34 -12.56
C GLU A 144 11.16 12.09 -11.93
N LEU A 145 11.70 11.66 -10.80
CA LEU A 145 11.24 10.49 -10.05
C LEU A 145 11.22 10.82 -8.56
N PHE A 146 10.04 10.94 -7.97
CA PHE A 146 9.88 11.32 -6.56
C PHE A 146 9.62 10.13 -5.64
N THR A 147 9.32 8.96 -6.19
CA THR A 147 9.10 7.73 -5.43
C THR A 147 9.28 6.50 -6.29
N VAL A 148 9.40 5.35 -5.64
CA VAL A 148 9.28 4.02 -6.24
C VAL A 148 8.35 3.20 -5.36
N SER A 149 7.61 2.27 -5.95
CA SER A 149 6.77 1.38 -5.14
C SER A 149 7.63 0.43 -4.32
N ASP A 150 7.36 0.37 -3.03
CA ASP A 150 7.95 -0.58 -2.08
C ASP A 150 7.44 -2.01 -2.30
N VAL A 151 6.24 -2.14 -2.87
CA VAL A 151 5.59 -3.41 -3.20
C VAL A 151 5.00 -3.34 -4.60
N LEU A 152 5.32 -4.34 -5.42
CA LEU A 152 4.62 -4.60 -6.68
C LEU A 152 3.80 -5.87 -6.50
N SER A 153 2.48 -5.75 -6.61
CA SER A 153 1.57 -6.89 -6.55
C SER A 153 0.74 -6.98 -7.81
N LEU A 154 0.39 -8.21 -8.19
CA LEU A 154 -0.61 -8.40 -9.22
C LEU A 154 -1.98 -8.10 -8.62
N SER A 155 -2.61 -7.04 -9.08
CA SER A 155 -4.03 -6.85 -8.88
C SER A 155 -4.73 -7.41 -10.10
N GLY A 156 -5.64 -8.33 -9.90
CA GLY A 156 -6.37 -8.85 -11.04
C GLY A 156 -6.67 -10.33 -10.93
N GLY A 157 -7.92 -10.65 -11.20
CA GLY A 157 -8.44 -11.98 -11.07
C GLY A 157 -9.49 -12.08 -9.97
N TYR A 158 -9.92 -13.28 -9.72
CA TYR A 158 -10.85 -13.57 -8.64
C TYR A 158 -10.50 -14.91 -8.00
N TRP A 159 -10.71 -14.95 -6.71
CA TRP A 159 -10.70 -16.18 -5.93
C TRP A 159 -12.08 -16.83 -6.03
N TYR A 160 -12.14 -18.14 -6.04
CA TYR A 160 -13.41 -18.86 -6.04
C TYR A 160 -13.36 -20.05 -5.11
N ASN A 161 -14.50 -20.35 -4.52
CA ASN A 161 -14.66 -21.55 -3.70
C ASN A 161 -15.06 -22.72 -4.62
N GLU A 162 -14.14 -23.66 -4.81
CA GLU A 162 -14.31 -24.79 -5.74
C GLU A 162 -15.49 -25.70 -5.35
N ASP A 163 -15.69 -25.94 -4.07
CA ASP A 163 -16.77 -26.78 -3.55
C ASP A 163 -18.14 -26.17 -3.86
N ILE A 164 -18.28 -24.85 -3.67
CA ILE A 164 -19.50 -24.11 -4.02
C ILE A 164 -19.74 -24.16 -5.53
N LEU A 165 -18.72 -23.92 -6.34
CA LEU A 165 -18.85 -23.98 -7.79
C LEU A 165 -19.30 -25.35 -8.25
N HIS A 166 -18.71 -26.43 -7.75
CA HIS A 166 -19.10 -27.81 -8.06
C HIS A 166 -20.53 -28.09 -7.63
N ALA A 167 -20.92 -27.72 -6.41
CA ALA A 167 -22.27 -27.92 -5.90
C ALA A 167 -23.32 -27.15 -6.73
N ALA A 168 -22.98 -25.96 -7.23
CA ALA A 168 -23.81 -25.17 -8.12
C ALA A 168 -23.83 -25.68 -9.59
N GLY A 169 -23.05 -26.73 -9.91
CA GLY A 169 -22.99 -27.33 -11.25
C GLY A 169 -22.17 -26.51 -12.25
N VAL A 170 -21.22 -25.70 -11.76
CA VAL A 170 -20.22 -25.03 -12.60
C VAL A 170 -19.11 -26.01 -12.93
N LYS A 171 -18.89 -26.27 -14.21
CA LYS A 171 -17.92 -27.28 -14.67
C LYS A 171 -16.59 -26.70 -15.10
N GLU A 172 -16.60 -25.46 -15.53
CA GLU A 172 -15.43 -24.77 -16.07
C GLU A 172 -15.43 -23.32 -15.60
N ILE A 173 -14.24 -22.80 -15.34
CA ILE A 173 -14.06 -21.39 -15.01
C ILE A 173 -14.31 -20.54 -16.26
N PRO A 174 -15.18 -19.53 -16.19
CA PRO A 174 -15.55 -18.72 -17.34
C PRO A 174 -14.38 -17.89 -17.87
N ARG A 175 -14.36 -17.67 -19.19
CA ARG A 175 -13.38 -16.83 -19.89
C ARG A 175 -13.99 -15.64 -20.61
N THR A 176 -15.31 -15.48 -20.51
CA THR A 176 -16.04 -14.36 -21.11
C THR A 176 -17.02 -13.78 -20.09
N TRP A 177 -17.40 -12.52 -20.29
CA TRP A 177 -18.36 -11.85 -19.42
C TRP A 177 -19.70 -12.61 -19.33
N ASP A 178 -20.26 -13.02 -20.47
CA ASP A 178 -21.51 -13.77 -20.50
C ASP A 178 -21.44 -15.10 -19.74
N ALA A 179 -20.32 -15.81 -19.87
CA ALA A 179 -20.10 -17.05 -19.14
C ALA A 179 -19.92 -16.80 -17.63
N PHE A 180 -19.25 -15.70 -17.25
CA PHE A 180 -19.09 -15.30 -15.85
C PHE A 180 -20.44 -14.94 -15.23
N ARG A 181 -21.25 -14.13 -15.89
CA ARG A 181 -22.62 -13.82 -15.48
C ARG A 181 -23.48 -15.08 -15.33
N GLY A 182 -23.35 -16.00 -16.30
CA GLY A 182 -24.02 -17.31 -16.23
C GLY A 182 -23.58 -18.16 -15.04
N MET A 183 -22.33 -18.10 -14.65
CA MET A 183 -21.81 -18.74 -13.45
C MET A 183 -22.42 -18.12 -12.18
N CYS A 184 -22.42 -16.80 -12.05
CA CYS A 184 -23.05 -16.11 -10.92
C CYS A 184 -24.55 -16.50 -10.79
N TYR A 185 -25.28 -16.55 -11.91
CA TYR A 185 -26.67 -16.98 -11.92
C TYR A 185 -26.86 -18.43 -11.43
N LYS A 186 -26.00 -19.36 -11.85
CA LYS A 186 -26.07 -20.78 -11.40
C LYS A 186 -25.84 -20.90 -9.90
N ILE A 187 -24.85 -20.19 -9.37
CA ILE A 187 -24.53 -20.18 -7.93
C ILE A 187 -25.71 -19.63 -7.16
N TRP A 188 -26.22 -18.47 -7.55
CA TRP A 188 -27.38 -17.84 -6.93
C TRP A 188 -28.60 -18.77 -6.93
N LYS A 189 -28.93 -19.40 -8.09
CA LYS A 189 -30.05 -20.34 -8.20
C LYS A 189 -29.87 -21.58 -7.33
N TRP A 190 -28.64 -22.08 -7.23
CA TRP A 190 -28.35 -23.23 -6.37
C TRP A 190 -28.51 -22.83 -4.90
N SER A 191 -27.97 -21.66 -4.49
CA SER A 191 -28.07 -21.15 -3.13
C SER A 191 -29.54 -20.95 -2.71
N GLU A 192 -30.39 -20.36 -3.56
CA GLU A 192 -31.83 -20.23 -3.31
C GLU A 192 -32.51 -21.57 -3.13
N ARG A 193 -32.24 -22.55 -4.03
CA ARG A 193 -32.88 -23.87 -3.99
C ARG A 193 -32.52 -24.63 -2.71
N GLU A 194 -31.30 -24.58 -2.29
CA GLU A 194 -30.81 -25.25 -1.08
C GLU A 194 -31.07 -24.47 0.20
N ASN A 195 -31.67 -23.29 0.08
CA ASN A 195 -31.89 -22.34 1.18
C ASN A 195 -30.60 -22.01 1.95
N ASN A 196 -29.51 -21.86 1.19
CA ASN A 196 -28.22 -21.43 1.70
C ASN A 196 -28.12 -19.89 1.66
N GLU A 197 -27.41 -19.31 2.61
CA GLU A 197 -27.11 -17.87 2.62
C GLU A 197 -25.77 -17.57 1.92
N ILE A 198 -25.55 -18.20 0.75
CA ILE A 198 -24.30 -18.07 -0.01
C ILE A 198 -24.50 -17.03 -1.11
N ALA A 199 -23.71 -15.96 -1.04
CA ALA A 199 -23.63 -14.95 -2.09
C ALA A 199 -22.78 -15.45 -3.26
N SER A 200 -23.19 -15.16 -4.51
CA SER A 200 -22.39 -15.52 -5.68
C SER A 200 -21.08 -14.73 -5.72
N LEU A 201 -21.13 -13.43 -5.44
CA LEU A 201 -19.97 -12.54 -5.45
C LEU A 201 -20.18 -11.38 -4.47
N GLN A 202 -19.07 -10.72 -4.14
CA GLN A 202 -19.08 -9.50 -3.34
C GLN A 202 -19.72 -8.33 -4.09
N THR A 203 -20.32 -7.42 -3.35
CA THR A 203 -20.96 -6.20 -3.86
C THR A 203 -20.62 -4.98 -3.03
N SER A 204 -19.56 -5.03 -2.23
CA SER A 204 -19.06 -3.86 -1.54
C SER A 204 -18.52 -2.80 -2.52
N PRO A 205 -18.46 -1.54 -2.12
CA PRO A 205 -17.85 -0.49 -2.92
C PRO A 205 -16.40 -0.82 -3.33
N GLU A 206 -15.62 -1.43 -2.44
CA GLU A 206 -14.24 -1.85 -2.73
C GLU A 206 -14.19 -2.99 -3.75
N GLY A 207 -15.04 -3.99 -3.62
CA GLY A 207 -15.17 -5.08 -4.59
C GLY A 207 -15.54 -4.57 -5.98
N TYR A 208 -16.40 -3.58 -6.08
CA TYR A 208 -16.74 -2.95 -7.36
C TYR A 208 -15.58 -2.21 -7.99
N LEU A 209 -14.74 -1.56 -7.23
CA LEU A 209 -13.55 -0.90 -7.76
C LEU A 209 -12.60 -1.92 -8.41
N TYR A 210 -12.38 -3.07 -7.79
CA TYR A 210 -11.57 -4.13 -8.39
C TYR A 210 -12.18 -4.68 -9.68
N PHE A 211 -13.49 -4.94 -9.72
CA PHE A 211 -14.17 -5.32 -10.95
C PHE A 211 -14.03 -4.27 -12.05
N MET A 212 -14.22 -3.01 -11.69
CA MET A 212 -14.12 -1.90 -12.62
C MET A 212 -12.73 -1.80 -13.23
N ASP A 213 -11.69 -1.92 -12.41
CA ASP A 213 -10.31 -1.90 -12.88
C ASP A 213 -10.03 -3.05 -13.87
N HIS A 214 -10.52 -4.27 -13.59
CA HIS A 214 -10.36 -5.40 -14.49
C HIS A 214 -11.07 -5.20 -15.83
N MET A 215 -12.28 -4.65 -15.82
CA MET A 215 -13.04 -4.39 -17.03
C MET A 215 -12.44 -3.27 -17.88
N LEU A 216 -11.77 -2.30 -17.25
CA LEU A 216 -11.05 -1.23 -17.95
C LEU A 216 -9.74 -1.72 -18.59
N LEU A 217 -9.19 -2.84 -18.11
CA LEU A 217 -8.00 -3.50 -18.67
C LEU A 217 -8.36 -4.64 -19.63
N GLU A 218 -9.63 -4.80 -20.01
CA GLU A 218 -10.08 -5.87 -20.91
C GLU A 218 -9.32 -5.82 -22.24
N GLU A 219 -8.90 -7.00 -22.72
CA GLU A 219 -8.16 -7.19 -23.97
C GLU A 219 -6.75 -6.57 -24.02
N GLY A 220 -6.17 -6.21 -22.86
CA GLY A 220 -4.83 -5.64 -22.80
C GLY A 220 -4.72 -4.20 -23.31
N THR A 221 -5.87 -3.57 -23.57
CA THR A 221 -5.96 -2.13 -23.88
C THR A 221 -6.49 -1.39 -22.67
N GLU A 222 -5.72 -0.43 -22.18
CA GLU A 222 -6.20 0.48 -21.16
C GLU A 222 -7.30 1.37 -21.77
N LYS A 223 -8.52 1.15 -21.30
CA LYS A 223 -9.64 2.03 -21.68
C LYS A 223 -9.54 3.33 -20.90
N ASP A 224 -9.92 4.43 -21.54
CA ASP A 224 -9.90 5.74 -20.89
C ASP A 224 -10.85 5.74 -19.68
N ARG A 225 -10.26 5.81 -18.49
CA ARG A 225 -10.97 5.86 -17.21
C ARG A 225 -11.78 7.14 -17.02
N ASN A 226 -11.52 8.16 -17.83
CA ASN A 226 -12.24 9.44 -17.80
C ASN A 226 -13.35 9.51 -18.87
N ASP A 227 -13.44 8.52 -19.77
CA ASP A 227 -14.51 8.47 -20.75
C ASP A 227 -15.84 8.02 -20.13
N ILE A 228 -16.83 8.91 -20.15
CA ILE A 228 -18.16 8.65 -19.57
C ILE A 228 -18.84 7.45 -20.23
N GLY A 229 -18.62 7.23 -21.52
CA GLY A 229 -19.17 6.09 -22.26
C GLY A 229 -18.63 4.77 -21.74
N THR A 230 -17.31 4.69 -21.58
CA THR A 230 -16.60 3.52 -21.02
C THR A 230 -17.06 3.23 -19.60
N ILE A 231 -17.09 4.23 -18.72
CA ILE A 231 -17.54 4.07 -17.33
C ILE A 231 -19.00 3.60 -17.30
N SER A 232 -19.87 4.19 -18.11
CA SER A 232 -21.29 3.80 -18.19
C SER A 232 -21.48 2.35 -18.62
N GLU A 233 -20.66 1.84 -19.55
CA GLU A 233 -20.70 0.44 -19.98
C GLU A 233 -20.27 -0.49 -18.85
N VAL A 234 -19.17 -0.18 -18.16
CA VAL A 234 -18.69 -0.96 -17.02
C VAL A 234 -19.72 -1.02 -15.91
N LEU A 235 -20.32 0.11 -15.55
CA LEU A 235 -21.38 0.16 -14.52
C LEU A 235 -22.61 -0.65 -14.90
N LYS A 236 -23.01 -0.69 -16.18
CA LYS A 236 -24.10 -1.56 -16.64
C LYS A 236 -23.76 -3.02 -16.47
N ARG A 237 -22.55 -3.44 -16.82
CA ARG A 237 -22.09 -4.82 -16.61
C ARG A 237 -22.09 -5.19 -15.13
N LEU A 238 -21.63 -4.32 -14.25
CA LEU A 238 -21.67 -4.53 -12.80
C LEU A 238 -23.13 -4.69 -12.31
N GLN A 239 -24.05 -3.88 -12.81
CA GLN A 239 -25.47 -3.96 -12.48
C GLN A 239 -26.07 -5.32 -12.88
N GLU A 240 -25.62 -5.94 -13.97
CA GLU A 240 -26.11 -7.26 -14.43
C GLU A 240 -25.79 -8.39 -13.42
N ILE A 241 -24.71 -8.27 -12.65
CA ILE A 241 -24.29 -9.29 -11.67
C ILE A 241 -24.70 -8.95 -10.25
N TYR A 242 -25.00 -7.67 -9.96
CA TYR A 242 -25.43 -7.21 -8.63
C TYR A 242 -26.61 -8.01 -8.07
N VAL A 243 -27.55 -8.39 -8.92
CA VAL A 243 -28.75 -9.13 -8.55
C VAL A 243 -28.48 -10.56 -8.03
N TYR A 244 -27.27 -11.08 -8.22
CA TYR A 244 -26.85 -12.40 -7.74
C TYR A 244 -26.11 -12.35 -6.41
N SER A 245 -26.08 -11.21 -5.78
CA SER A 245 -25.51 -11.01 -4.45
C SER A 245 -26.60 -10.69 -3.43
N THR A 246 -26.28 -10.76 -2.16
CA THR A 246 -27.23 -10.37 -1.10
C THR A 246 -27.21 -8.85 -0.93
N SER A 247 -28.37 -8.26 -0.59
CA SER A 247 -28.48 -6.81 -0.35
C SER A 247 -27.60 -6.32 0.82
N GLU A 248 -27.31 -7.19 1.76
CA GLU A 248 -26.47 -6.88 2.93
C GLU A 248 -25.01 -6.66 2.56
N ASN A 249 -24.54 -7.28 1.48
CA ASN A 249 -23.15 -7.19 1.03
C ASN A 249 -22.72 -5.75 0.66
N ALA A 250 -23.65 -4.86 0.32
CA ALA A 250 -23.33 -3.47 -0.02
C ALA A 250 -22.80 -2.67 1.18
N GLU A 251 -23.03 -3.12 2.42
CA GLU A 251 -22.56 -2.47 3.64
C GLU A 251 -21.27 -3.12 4.20
N TYR A 252 -20.83 -4.22 3.59
CA TYR A 252 -19.65 -4.94 4.06
C TYR A 252 -18.36 -4.17 3.77
N SER A 253 -17.46 -4.25 4.75
CA SER A 253 -16.08 -3.80 4.58
C SER A 253 -15.25 -4.90 3.89
N TYR A 254 -14.05 -4.53 3.45
CA TYR A 254 -13.04 -5.46 2.96
C TYR A 254 -12.84 -6.69 3.88
N LEU A 255 -12.75 -6.46 5.19
CA LEU A 255 -12.57 -7.54 6.18
C LEU A 255 -13.79 -8.45 6.30
N ASP A 256 -14.99 -7.91 6.14
CA ASP A 256 -16.22 -8.70 6.15
C ASP A 256 -16.27 -9.63 4.94
N GLU A 257 -15.90 -9.16 3.76
CA GLU A 257 -15.85 -9.97 2.55
C GLU A 257 -14.80 -11.08 2.63
N THR A 258 -13.59 -10.77 3.13
CA THR A 258 -12.56 -11.78 3.41
C THR A 258 -13.08 -12.84 4.37
N ARG A 259 -13.76 -12.46 5.44
CA ARG A 259 -14.35 -13.38 6.40
C ARG A 259 -15.44 -14.26 5.77
N LEU A 260 -16.35 -13.68 4.99
CA LEU A 260 -17.41 -14.44 4.31
C LEU A 260 -16.86 -15.45 3.32
N PHE A 261 -15.80 -15.09 2.59
CA PHE A 261 -15.14 -16.02 1.67
C PHE A 261 -14.52 -17.19 2.42
N ASN A 262 -13.82 -16.93 3.52
CA ASN A 262 -13.23 -17.97 4.37
C ASN A 262 -14.26 -18.85 5.06
N GLU A 263 -15.43 -18.30 5.42
CA GLU A 263 -16.56 -19.05 5.98
C GLU A 263 -17.36 -19.86 4.94
N GLY A 264 -17.01 -19.77 3.65
CA GLY A 264 -17.75 -20.42 2.57
C GLY A 264 -19.14 -19.79 2.30
N LYS A 265 -19.33 -18.53 2.66
CA LYS A 265 -20.57 -17.75 2.44
C LYS A 265 -20.49 -16.83 1.23
N LEU A 266 -19.34 -16.75 0.60
CA LEU A 266 -19.08 -16.00 -0.62
C LEU A 266 -18.40 -16.93 -1.63
N ALA A 267 -19.01 -17.11 -2.81
CA ALA A 267 -18.50 -18.06 -3.79
C ALA A 267 -17.36 -17.51 -4.63
N ILE A 268 -17.42 -16.24 -4.97
CA ILE A 268 -16.46 -15.53 -5.82
C ILE A 268 -16.02 -14.26 -5.11
N TYR A 269 -14.70 -14.09 -4.95
CA TYR A 269 -14.09 -12.97 -4.29
C TYR A 269 -13.07 -12.30 -5.21
N VAL A 270 -13.40 -11.14 -5.74
CA VAL A 270 -12.50 -10.36 -6.60
C VAL A 270 -11.53 -9.60 -5.73
N ASN A 271 -10.28 -9.97 -5.81
CA ASN A 271 -9.22 -9.37 -4.99
C ASN A 271 -7.85 -9.69 -5.58
N GLY A 272 -6.80 -9.09 -5.05
CA GLY A 272 -5.44 -9.31 -5.50
C GLY A 272 -4.78 -10.54 -4.88
N VAL A 273 -3.52 -10.76 -5.26
CA VAL A 273 -2.71 -11.91 -4.81
C VAL A 273 -2.35 -11.87 -3.32
N TRP A 274 -2.52 -10.76 -2.65
CA TRP A 274 -2.31 -10.62 -1.20
C TRP A 274 -3.28 -11.44 -0.34
N GLU A 275 -4.33 -11.99 -0.95
CA GLU A 275 -5.23 -12.93 -0.26
C GLU A 275 -4.68 -14.36 -0.21
N ILE A 276 -3.56 -14.66 -0.89
CA ILE A 276 -2.85 -15.94 -0.72
C ILE A 276 -2.46 -16.10 0.75
N GLY A 277 -2.82 -17.24 1.34
CA GLY A 277 -2.61 -17.52 2.77
C GLY A 277 -3.78 -17.12 3.67
N ARG A 278 -4.57 -16.11 3.30
CA ARG A 278 -5.81 -15.77 4.03
C ARG A 278 -6.99 -16.65 3.61
N ALA A 279 -6.99 -17.10 2.35
CA ALA A 279 -8.04 -17.95 1.75
C ALA A 279 -7.82 -19.45 1.97
N HIS A 280 -6.81 -19.87 2.73
CA HIS A 280 -6.43 -21.25 2.98
C HIS A 280 -6.56 -21.64 4.47
N VAL A 281 -7.60 -21.19 5.15
CA VAL A 281 -7.87 -21.62 6.52
C VAL A 281 -8.99 -22.65 6.54
#